data_83a2f7ffbc7eefd3ba1186e4ff3b5f10
#
_entry.id   83a2f7ffbc7eefd3ba1186e4ff3b5f10
#
_cell.length_a   1.000
_cell.length_b   1.000
_cell.length_c   1.000
_cell.angle_alpha   90.00
_cell.angle_beta   90.00
_cell.angle_gamma   90.00
#
_symmetry.space_group_name_H-M   'P 1'
#
loop_
_entity.id
_entity.type
_entity.pdbx_description
1 polymer ?
#
loop_
_entity_poly.entity_id
_entity_poly.type
_entity_poly.pdbx_seq_one_letter_code
_entity_poly.pdbx_strand_id
1 'polypeptide(L)'
;MYILYNRLITALNEKKPDSTEFYIAKMMIWNLWELPRMSISDVAKMCAVSKSTISKFVRDIGFEDYLDFKLEAVRQGKKEIYNSNGKCNITDYIRGHGIWEYEKNFVRRY
;
A
#
# COMPACT_ATOMS: atom_id res chain seq x y z
N MET A 1 8.56 -9.20 -8.62
CA MET A 1 8.74 -7.90 -8.25
C MET A 1 7.50 -7.27 -7.70
N TYR A 2 7.59 -6.10 -7.25
CA TYR A 2 6.49 -5.49 -6.53
C TYR A 2 5.59 -4.70 -7.45
N ILE A 3 4.71 -5.40 -8.13
CA ILE A 3 3.81 -4.78 -9.09
C ILE A 3 2.95 -3.70 -8.45
N LEU A 4 2.41 -4.02 -7.30
CA LEU A 4 1.56 -3.07 -6.60
C LEU A 4 2.31 -1.80 -6.24
N TYR A 5 3.49 -1.98 -5.65
CA TYR A 5 4.29 -0.84 -5.24
C TYR A 5 4.65 0.02 -6.45
N ASN A 6 5.04 -0.61 -7.54
CA ASN A 6 5.41 0.13 -8.74
C ASN A 6 4.24 0.90 -9.29
N ARG A 7 3.06 0.32 -9.27
CA ARG A 7 1.88 1.02 -9.77
C ARG A 7 1.50 2.19 -8.88
N LEU A 8 1.68 2.03 -7.58
CA LEU A 8 1.41 3.13 -6.66
C LEU A 8 2.42 4.26 -6.84
N ILE A 9 3.67 3.93 -7.02
CA ILE A 9 4.70 4.94 -7.26
C ILE A 9 4.45 5.66 -8.56
N THR A 10 4.04 4.93 -9.59
CA THR A 10 3.73 5.53 -10.87
C THR A 10 2.57 6.53 -10.72
N ALA A 11 1.54 6.11 -10.00
CA ALA A 11 0.41 7.00 -9.77
C ALA A 11 0.84 8.25 -9.00
N LEU A 12 1.70 8.07 -8.02
CA LEU A 12 2.19 9.18 -7.24
C LEU A 12 2.95 10.17 -8.12
N ASN A 13 3.72 9.66 -9.05
CA ASN A 13 4.50 10.51 -9.94
C ASN A 13 3.68 11.18 -11.02
N GLU A 14 2.59 10.55 -11.42
CA GLU A 14 1.79 11.06 -12.52
C GLU A 14 0.67 11.98 -12.11
N LYS A 15 0.24 11.90 -10.88
CA LYS A 15 -0.91 12.69 -10.45
C LYS A 15 -0.45 13.99 -9.82
N LYS A 16 -1.33 14.97 -9.86
CA LYS A 16 -1.00 16.26 -9.26
C LYS A 16 -0.94 16.13 -7.75
N PRO A 17 0.01 16.80 -7.12
CA PRO A 17 0.20 16.65 -5.66
C PRO A 17 -1.04 16.99 -4.81
N ASP A 18 -1.95 17.78 -5.34
CA ASP A 18 -3.14 18.14 -4.57
C ASP A 18 -4.34 17.31 -4.96
N SER A 19 -4.17 16.29 -5.79
CA SER A 19 -5.31 15.49 -6.24
C SER A 19 -5.65 14.40 -5.24
N THR A 20 -6.88 13.93 -5.33
CA THR A 20 -7.32 12.83 -4.50
C THR A 20 -6.53 11.57 -4.81
N GLU A 21 -6.25 11.34 -6.07
CA GLU A 21 -5.49 10.15 -6.47
C GLU A 21 -4.09 10.15 -5.90
N PHE A 22 -3.47 11.31 -5.89
CA PHE A 22 -2.14 11.44 -5.30
C PHE A 22 -2.20 11.08 -3.81
N TYR A 23 -3.19 11.62 -3.13
CA TYR A 23 -3.35 11.37 -1.70
C TYR A 23 -3.60 9.89 -1.43
N ILE A 24 -4.45 9.24 -2.23
CA ILE A 24 -4.72 7.83 -2.05
C ILE A 24 -3.45 7.01 -2.26
N ALA A 25 -2.72 7.31 -3.34
CA ALA A 25 -1.47 6.60 -3.61
C ALA A 25 -0.49 6.76 -2.46
N LYS A 26 -0.39 7.97 -1.96
CA LYS A 26 0.52 8.27 -0.85
C LYS A 26 0.13 7.49 0.41
N MET A 27 -1.14 7.48 0.74
CA MET A 27 -1.61 6.77 1.92
C MET A 27 -1.41 5.28 1.79
N MET A 28 -1.62 4.74 0.60
CA MET A 28 -1.41 3.32 0.37
C MET A 28 0.06 2.95 0.48
N ILE A 29 0.94 3.79 -0.02
CA ILE A 29 2.36 3.52 0.08
C ILE A 29 2.81 3.56 1.54
N TRP A 30 2.33 4.53 2.29
CA TRP A 30 2.69 4.65 3.69
C TRP A 30 2.17 3.49 4.53
N ASN A 31 1.12 2.82 4.06
CA ASN A 31 0.52 1.72 4.78
C ASN A 31 0.59 0.42 4.00
N LEU A 32 1.62 0.30 3.18
CA LEU A 32 1.75 -0.79 2.23
C LEU A 32 1.61 -2.17 2.88
N TRP A 33 2.24 -2.35 4.01
CA TRP A 33 2.24 -3.65 4.66
C TRP A 33 0.94 -3.96 5.40
N GLU A 34 0.08 -2.97 5.52
CA GLU A 34 -1.23 -3.18 6.13
C GLU A 34 -2.29 -3.52 5.09
N LEU A 35 -2.03 -3.17 3.84
CA LEU A 35 -3.03 -3.35 2.79
C LEU A 35 -3.58 -4.76 2.69
N PRO A 36 -2.78 -5.82 2.87
CA PRO A 36 -3.34 -7.17 2.79
C PRO A 36 -4.43 -7.45 3.80
N ARG A 37 -4.45 -6.72 4.88
CA ARG A 37 -5.45 -6.91 5.92
C ARG A 37 -6.59 -5.94 5.85
N MET A 38 -6.59 -5.03 4.90
CA MET A 38 -7.58 -3.97 4.86
C MET A 38 -8.66 -4.28 3.85
N SER A 39 -9.90 -4.10 4.27
CA SER A 39 -11.02 -4.19 3.34
C SER A 39 -11.10 -2.87 2.58
N ILE A 40 -11.93 -2.84 1.55
CA ILE A 40 -12.12 -1.59 0.81
C ILE A 40 -12.68 -0.51 1.75
N SER A 41 -13.51 -0.91 2.71
CA SER A 41 -14.03 0.04 3.69
C SER A 41 -12.91 0.63 4.53
N ASP A 42 -11.97 -0.21 4.92
CA ASP A 42 -10.85 0.23 5.74
C ASP A 42 -10.00 1.23 4.99
N VAL A 43 -9.73 0.93 3.72
CA VAL A 43 -8.91 1.82 2.91
C VAL A 43 -9.65 3.13 2.66
N ALA A 44 -10.95 3.05 2.41
CA ALA A 44 -11.74 4.25 2.19
C ALA A 44 -11.71 5.15 3.42
N LYS A 45 -11.81 4.56 4.58
CA LYS A 45 -11.73 5.33 5.82
C LYS A 45 -10.36 5.94 6.02
N MET A 46 -9.33 5.16 5.76
CA MET A 46 -7.97 5.64 5.88
C MET A 46 -7.73 6.85 4.99
N CYS A 47 -8.27 6.82 3.80
CA CYS A 47 -8.07 7.89 2.83
C CYS A 47 -9.14 8.96 2.90
N ALA A 48 -10.13 8.78 3.76
CA ALA A 48 -11.23 9.72 3.91
C ALA A 48 -11.99 9.95 2.61
N VAL A 49 -12.25 8.86 1.90
CA VAL A 49 -13.00 8.91 0.63
C VAL A 49 -14.03 7.81 0.62
N SER A 50 -14.84 7.75 -0.40
CA SER A 50 -15.85 6.71 -0.52
C SER A 50 -15.24 5.42 -1.06
N LYS A 51 -15.94 4.33 -0.86
CA LYS A 51 -15.51 3.05 -1.42
C LYS A 51 -15.48 3.10 -2.94
N SER A 52 -16.42 3.82 -3.55
CA SER A 52 -16.42 3.95 -5.00
C SER A 52 -15.18 4.66 -5.49
N THR A 53 -14.70 5.62 -4.74
CA THR A 53 -13.47 6.32 -5.09
C THR A 53 -12.28 5.37 -5.05
N ILE A 54 -12.21 4.52 -4.04
CA ILE A 54 -11.14 3.53 -3.97
C ILE A 54 -11.26 2.53 -5.10
N SER A 55 -12.48 2.08 -5.38
CA SER A 55 -12.70 1.14 -6.47
C SER A 55 -12.24 1.71 -7.79
N LYS A 56 -12.55 2.98 -8.03
CA LYS A 56 -12.13 3.65 -9.25
C LYS A 56 -10.61 3.79 -9.29
N PHE A 57 -10.02 4.14 -8.16
CA PHE A 57 -8.57 4.33 -8.10
C PHE A 57 -7.83 3.02 -8.43
N VAL A 58 -8.26 1.90 -7.86
CA VAL A 58 -7.54 0.64 -8.12
C VAL A 58 -7.70 0.23 -9.59
N ARG A 59 -8.84 0.54 -10.21
CA ARG A 59 -8.99 0.28 -11.63
C ARG A 59 -8.11 1.19 -12.46
N ASP A 60 -8.00 2.43 -12.06
CA ASP A 60 -7.17 3.40 -12.77
C ASP A 60 -5.71 3.00 -12.77
N ILE A 61 -5.25 2.35 -11.71
CA ILE A 61 -3.85 1.93 -11.67
C ILE A 61 -3.65 0.53 -12.23
N GLY A 62 -4.69 -0.06 -12.81
CA GLY A 62 -4.51 -1.26 -13.60
C GLY A 62 -5.04 -2.55 -13.02
N PHE A 63 -5.76 -2.50 -11.92
CA PHE A 63 -6.36 -3.70 -11.36
C PHE A 63 -7.82 -3.77 -11.80
N GLU A 64 -8.37 -4.96 -11.82
CA GLU A 64 -9.74 -5.12 -12.26
C GLU A 64 -10.74 -4.61 -11.24
N ASP A 65 -10.45 -4.86 -9.98
CA ASP A 65 -11.29 -4.41 -8.90
C ASP A 65 -10.47 -4.46 -7.61
N TYR A 66 -11.12 -4.16 -6.50
CA TYR A 66 -10.42 -4.14 -5.22
C TYR A 66 -9.90 -5.51 -4.83
N LEU A 67 -10.62 -6.56 -5.17
CA LEU A 67 -10.19 -7.91 -4.85
C LEU A 67 -8.88 -8.25 -5.57
N ASP A 68 -8.80 -7.88 -6.83
CA ASP A 68 -7.58 -8.09 -7.62
C ASP A 68 -6.42 -7.34 -6.99
N PHE A 69 -6.66 -6.10 -6.59
CA PHE A 69 -5.68 -5.28 -5.92
C PHE A 69 -5.24 -5.93 -4.60
N LYS A 70 -6.20 -6.39 -3.81
CA LYS A 70 -5.90 -6.99 -2.52
C LYS A 70 -5.11 -8.29 -2.66
N LEU A 71 -5.44 -9.08 -3.67
CA LEU A 71 -4.70 -10.30 -3.92
C LEU A 71 -3.25 -10.00 -4.26
N GLU A 72 -3.02 -8.93 -4.99
CA GLU A 72 -1.65 -8.54 -5.29
C GLU A 72 -0.94 -8.05 -4.03
N ALA A 73 -1.64 -7.35 -3.17
CA ALA A 73 -1.06 -6.90 -1.90
C ALA A 73 -0.66 -8.10 -1.03
N VAL A 74 -1.52 -9.12 -1.00
CA VAL A 74 -1.22 -10.33 -0.25
C VAL A 74 -0.01 -11.04 -0.85
N ARG A 75 0.02 -11.12 -2.16
CA ARG A 75 1.13 -11.79 -2.86
C ARG A 75 2.44 -11.06 -2.60
N GLN A 76 2.39 -9.75 -2.63
CA GLN A 76 3.57 -8.95 -2.37
C GLN A 76 4.06 -9.15 -0.94
N GLY A 77 3.14 -9.20 0.01
CA GLY A 77 3.50 -9.45 1.39
C GLY A 77 4.16 -10.80 1.58
N LYS A 78 3.62 -11.82 0.94
CA LYS A 78 4.21 -13.14 1.03
C LYS A 78 5.60 -13.19 0.41
N LYS A 79 5.77 -12.49 -0.68
CA LYS A 79 7.06 -12.42 -1.32
C LYS A 79 8.08 -11.78 -0.40
N GLU A 80 7.68 -10.74 0.28
CA GLU A 80 8.56 -10.06 1.18
C GLU A 80 8.98 -10.96 2.33
N ILE A 81 8.03 -11.67 2.89
CA ILE A 81 8.32 -12.60 3.96
C ILE A 81 9.30 -13.65 3.48
N TYR A 82 9.05 -14.15 2.29
CA TYR A 82 9.89 -15.17 1.71
C TYR A 82 11.29 -14.63 1.45
N ASN A 83 11.36 -13.45 0.92
CA ASN A 83 12.64 -12.83 0.63
C ASN A 83 13.42 -12.50 1.87
N SER A 84 12.73 -12.39 2.96
CA SER A 84 13.39 -12.18 4.23
C SER A 84 13.84 -13.52 4.78
N ASN A 85 13.90 -14.51 3.92
CA ASN A 85 14.43 -15.77 4.29
C ASN A 85 13.49 -16.63 5.01
N GLY A 86 12.29 -16.26 5.02
CA GLY A 86 11.29 -17.00 5.71
C GLY A 86 11.48 -17.02 7.19
N LYS A 87 12.46 -16.33 7.67
CA LYS A 87 12.74 -16.37 9.03
C LYS A 87 11.91 -15.50 9.85
N CYS A 88 11.76 -14.32 9.46
CA CYS A 88 10.90 -13.46 10.22
C CYS A 88 9.97 -12.86 9.23
N ASN A 89 8.83 -12.47 9.65
CA ASN A 89 7.93 -11.85 8.73
C ASN A 89 8.39 -10.41 8.58
N ILE A 90 7.89 -9.79 7.57
CA ILE A 90 8.33 -8.45 7.23
C ILE A 90 8.00 -7.47 8.35
N THR A 91 6.94 -7.73 9.06
CA THR A 91 6.55 -6.86 10.15
C THR A 91 7.59 -6.87 11.24
N ASP A 92 8.06 -8.05 11.59
CA ASP A 92 9.08 -8.17 12.60
C ASP A 92 10.37 -7.53 12.14
N TYR A 93 10.72 -7.76 10.91
CA TYR A 93 11.91 -7.18 10.35
C TYR A 93 11.85 -5.67 10.45
N ILE A 94 10.78 -5.10 9.97
CA ILE A 94 10.62 -3.68 9.96
C ILE A 94 10.66 -3.10 11.35
N ARG A 95 9.96 -3.73 12.26
CA ARG A 95 9.91 -3.23 13.61
C ARG A 95 11.21 -3.35 14.31
N GLY A 96 11.85 -4.48 14.13
CA GLY A 96 13.03 -4.76 14.89
C GLY A 96 14.27 -4.09 14.39
N HIS A 97 14.28 -3.65 13.18
CA HIS A 97 15.46 -3.09 12.59
C HIS A 97 15.51 -1.62 12.56
N GLY A 98 14.54 -1.00 13.12
CA GLY A 98 14.57 0.41 13.09
C GLY A 98 14.24 0.97 11.73
N ILE A 99 14.31 0.18 10.71
CA ILE A 99 13.90 0.62 9.41
C ILE A 99 12.49 1.03 9.50
N TRP A 100 11.71 0.19 10.12
CA TRP A 100 10.34 0.48 10.33
C TRP A 100 10.21 1.65 11.28
N GLU A 101 11.07 1.68 12.25
CA GLU A 101 11.04 2.74 13.18
C GLU A 101 11.30 4.05 12.53
N TYR A 102 12.33 4.12 11.76
CA TYR A 102 12.59 5.36 11.15
C TYR A 102 11.71 5.54 9.96
N GLU A 103 11.29 4.49 9.30
CA GLU A 103 10.32 4.62 8.27
C GLU A 103 9.02 4.98 8.82
N LYS A 104 8.68 4.42 9.92
CA LYS A 104 7.51 4.76 10.60
C LYS A 104 7.58 6.18 11.03
N ASN A 105 8.72 6.58 11.50
CA ASN A 105 8.93 7.90 11.89
C ASN A 105 8.91 8.85 10.77
N PHE A 106 9.40 8.46 9.64
CA PHE A 106 9.46 9.27 8.54
C PHE A 106 8.30 9.13 7.60
N VAL A 107 7.66 8.00 7.59
CA VAL A 107 6.51 7.79 6.79
C VAL A 107 5.26 8.11 7.54
N ARG A 108 5.12 7.61 8.73
CA ARG A 108 3.93 7.75 9.44
C ARG A 108 3.75 9.00 10.18
N ARG A 109 4.73 9.73 10.33
CA ARG A 109 4.64 10.93 10.99
C ARG A 109 4.18 12.01 10.16
N TYR A 110 4.05 11.78 8.94
CA TYR A 110 3.48 12.81 8.14
C TYR A 110 2.02 13.01 8.47
#